data_7cd90f67920a76e58c77ebed2f9bb332
#
_entry.id   7cd90f67920a76e58c77ebed2f9bb332
#
_cell.length_a   1.000
_cell.length_b   1.000
_cell.length_c   1.000
_cell.angle_alpha   90.00
_cell.angle_beta   90.00
_cell.angle_gamma   90.00
#
_symmetry.space_group_name_H-M   'P 1'
#
loop_
_entity.id
_entity.type
_entity.pdbx_description
1 polymer ?
#
loop_
_entity_poly.entity_id
_entity_poly.type
_entity_poly.pdbx_seq_one_letter_code
_entity_poly.pdbx_strand_id
1 'polypeptide(L)'
;GMLGQPRGIIFCSDQAHFSIEKNAALLGLGIRCVEKVGTDASGAMLVSHLQQKIEEIGADNVMAVIATAGTTDLGAIDPLADIAKMCREHKIWLHVDAAWGGALLLSQRYRHLIDGIQAADSITLDFHKHFFLPISCGAFLLRDQQDFESIRHHSEYLNSSDDEKDNIPNLVTYSLQTTRRFDALKLWMALDLLGTDDYGALIDNCLRTARQAAELVEDHADFVLVHQPIISSVLFYFKPKDTALSDQQLSQLNRQIAQDLLINNIANVATTQYEQHLCLKFTILNPNTQACDINTIIEQMTIAGFNRLQNYEGQPYDATKNA
;
A
#
# COMPACT_ATOMS: atom_id res chain seq x y z
N GLY A 1 22.51 19.89 3.31
CA GLY A 1 21.20 20.05 2.69
C GLY A 1 21.29 20.13 1.17
N MET A 2 20.17 20.23 0.48
CA MET A 2 20.08 20.22 -1.00
C MET A 2 20.52 21.53 -1.67
N LEU A 3 20.81 22.58 -0.92
CA LEU A 3 21.22 23.85 -1.49
C LEU A 3 22.53 23.71 -2.26
N GLY A 4 22.50 24.03 -3.56
CA GLY A 4 23.66 23.93 -4.45
C GLY A 4 24.00 22.51 -4.94
N GLN A 5 23.22 21.50 -4.55
CA GLN A 5 23.37 20.14 -5.06
C GLN A 5 22.45 19.88 -6.27
N PRO A 6 22.87 19.02 -7.22
CA PRO A 6 21.97 18.58 -8.29
C PRO A 6 20.75 17.89 -7.67
N ARG A 7 19.59 18.03 -8.32
CA ARG A 7 18.37 17.34 -7.87
C ARG A 7 18.55 15.85 -8.14
N GLY A 8 18.56 15.05 -7.08
CA GLY A 8 18.55 13.60 -7.22
C GLY A 8 17.18 13.09 -7.65
N ILE A 9 17.18 11.99 -8.38
CA ILE A 9 15.97 11.29 -8.80
C ILE A 9 15.60 10.21 -7.78
N ILE A 10 14.31 10.04 -7.55
CA ILE A 10 13.73 8.96 -6.76
C ILE A 10 12.93 8.07 -7.70
N PHE A 11 13.27 6.80 -7.78
CA PHE A 11 12.48 5.82 -8.54
C PHE A 11 11.47 5.12 -7.65
N CYS A 12 10.27 4.90 -8.16
CA CYS A 12 9.26 4.02 -7.57
C CYS A 12 8.37 3.42 -8.67
N SER A 13 7.63 2.36 -8.38
CA SER A 13 6.69 1.81 -9.37
C SER A 13 5.54 2.79 -9.65
N ASP A 14 4.88 2.64 -10.79
CA ASP A 14 3.66 3.40 -11.11
C ASP A 14 2.49 3.07 -10.17
N GLN A 15 2.54 1.91 -9.49
CA GLN A 15 1.59 1.48 -8.48
C GLN A 15 1.95 1.93 -7.05
N ALA A 16 3.08 2.61 -6.87
CA ALA A 16 3.52 3.09 -5.56
C ALA A 16 2.58 4.17 -5.01
N HIS A 17 2.46 4.20 -3.69
CA HIS A 17 1.56 5.12 -3.01
C HIS A 17 1.92 6.59 -3.27
N PHE A 18 0.90 7.43 -3.49
CA PHE A 18 1.05 8.88 -3.81
C PHE A 18 1.82 9.68 -2.74
N SER A 19 1.99 9.13 -1.54
CA SER A 19 2.76 9.79 -0.47
C SER A 19 4.21 10.07 -0.86
N ILE A 20 4.79 9.29 -1.78
CA ILE A 20 6.16 9.50 -2.27
C ILE A 20 6.26 10.86 -2.95
N GLU A 21 5.38 11.13 -3.91
CA GLU A 21 5.33 12.41 -4.62
C GLU A 21 4.98 13.58 -3.69
N LYS A 22 4.02 13.34 -2.79
CA LYS A 22 3.60 14.34 -1.81
C LYS A 22 4.73 14.69 -0.84
N ASN A 23 5.50 13.72 -0.38
CA ASN A 23 6.65 13.94 0.49
C ASN A 23 7.80 14.61 -0.24
N ALA A 24 8.08 14.23 -1.50
CA ALA A 24 9.06 14.91 -2.35
C ALA A 24 8.71 16.41 -2.51
N ALA A 25 7.44 16.73 -2.73
CA ALA A 25 6.97 18.10 -2.79
C ALA A 25 7.13 18.84 -1.45
N LEU A 26 6.75 18.19 -0.33
CA LEU A 26 6.86 18.77 1.01
C LEU A 26 8.30 19.08 1.41
N LEU A 27 9.25 18.20 1.03
CA LEU A 27 10.69 18.37 1.29
C LEU A 27 11.36 19.38 0.36
N GLY A 28 10.62 19.99 -0.58
CA GLY A 28 11.16 20.96 -1.53
C GLY A 28 11.96 20.36 -2.68
N LEU A 29 11.95 19.05 -2.83
CA LEU A 29 12.55 18.35 -3.99
C LEU A 29 11.70 18.56 -5.24
N GLY A 30 10.37 18.65 -5.07
CA GLY A 30 9.37 18.76 -6.12
C GLY A 30 8.96 17.39 -6.67
N ILE A 31 7.71 17.29 -7.14
CA ILE A 31 7.15 16.02 -7.65
C ILE A 31 7.91 15.47 -8.88
N ARG A 32 8.57 16.34 -9.64
CA ARG A 32 9.32 15.95 -10.84
C ARG A 32 10.64 15.22 -10.55
N CYS A 33 11.05 15.13 -9.29
CA CYS A 33 12.18 14.27 -8.92
C CYS A 33 11.76 12.79 -8.75
N VAL A 34 10.46 12.51 -8.73
CA VAL A 34 9.93 11.14 -8.64
C VAL A 34 9.64 10.62 -10.04
N GLU A 35 10.42 9.63 -10.45
CA GLU A 35 10.30 8.96 -11.74
C GLU A 35 9.62 7.59 -11.56
N LYS A 36 8.61 7.35 -12.39
CA LYS A 36 7.85 6.10 -12.32
C LYS A 36 8.53 5.00 -13.14
N VAL A 37 8.57 3.82 -12.58
CA VAL A 37 9.00 2.57 -13.22
C VAL A 37 7.76 1.75 -13.52
N GLY A 38 7.67 1.23 -14.74
CA GLY A 38 6.53 0.38 -15.14
C GLY A 38 6.48 -0.91 -14.36
N THR A 39 5.29 -1.51 -14.34
CA THR A 39 4.98 -2.74 -13.63
C THR A 39 4.61 -3.87 -14.58
N ASP A 40 4.67 -5.10 -14.09
CA ASP A 40 4.16 -6.28 -14.78
C ASP A 40 2.63 -6.42 -14.58
N ALA A 41 2.05 -7.50 -15.10
CA ALA A 41 0.62 -7.79 -14.98
C ALA A 41 0.14 -8.01 -13.53
N SER A 42 1.05 -8.29 -12.59
CA SER A 42 0.74 -8.39 -11.16
C SER A 42 0.81 -7.05 -10.43
N GLY A 43 1.26 -6.00 -11.10
CA GLY A 43 1.52 -4.68 -10.54
C GLY A 43 2.86 -4.56 -9.81
N ALA A 44 3.76 -5.54 -9.95
CA ALA A 44 5.11 -5.49 -9.38
C ALA A 44 6.08 -4.73 -10.30
N MET A 45 7.01 -3.99 -9.73
CA MET A 45 8.01 -3.21 -10.46
C MET A 45 8.83 -4.09 -11.43
N LEU A 46 8.95 -3.66 -12.68
CA LEU A 46 9.82 -4.31 -13.66
C LEU A 46 11.29 -3.92 -13.41
N VAL A 47 12.07 -4.87 -12.91
CA VAL A 47 13.51 -4.67 -12.60
C VAL A 47 14.30 -4.26 -13.85
N SER A 48 13.98 -4.83 -15.02
CA SER A 48 14.62 -4.44 -16.29
C SER A 48 14.36 -2.99 -16.68
N HIS A 49 13.15 -2.49 -16.42
CA HIS A 49 12.83 -1.08 -16.68
C HIS A 49 13.50 -0.16 -15.67
N LEU A 50 13.61 -0.57 -14.40
CA LEU A 50 14.39 0.16 -13.40
C LEU A 50 15.86 0.26 -13.81
N GLN A 51 16.46 -0.84 -14.23
CA GLN A 51 17.84 -0.88 -14.70
C GLN A 51 18.07 0.07 -15.87
N GLN A 52 17.21 0.01 -16.89
CA GLN A 52 17.30 0.90 -18.06
C GLN A 52 17.25 2.37 -17.62
N LYS A 53 16.32 2.73 -16.72
CA LYS A 53 16.21 4.13 -16.24
C LYS A 53 17.43 4.59 -15.44
N ILE A 54 18.03 3.71 -14.63
CA ILE A 54 19.26 4.02 -13.90
C ILE A 54 20.42 4.24 -14.87
N GLU A 55 20.54 3.43 -15.93
CA GLU A 55 21.56 3.60 -16.97
C GLU A 55 21.38 4.89 -17.78
N GLU A 56 20.13 5.25 -18.13
CA GLU A 56 19.81 6.49 -18.87
C GLU A 56 20.13 7.76 -18.07
N ILE A 57 19.84 7.76 -16.77
CA ILE A 57 20.02 8.94 -15.89
C ILE A 57 21.44 8.99 -15.32
N GLY A 58 22.07 7.84 -15.15
CA GLY A 58 23.33 7.67 -14.43
C GLY A 58 23.10 7.50 -12.92
N ALA A 59 23.70 6.46 -12.35
CA ALA A 59 23.49 6.07 -10.94
C ALA A 59 23.80 7.20 -9.93
N ASP A 60 24.80 8.04 -10.22
CA ASP A 60 25.20 9.18 -9.37
C ASP A 60 24.09 10.27 -9.27
N ASN A 61 23.13 10.27 -10.16
CA ASN A 61 21.97 11.17 -10.14
C ASN A 61 20.74 10.56 -9.46
N VAL A 62 20.81 9.30 -9.03
CA VAL A 62 19.72 8.61 -8.34
C VAL A 62 19.91 8.73 -6.84
N MET A 63 18.97 9.36 -6.17
CA MET A 63 18.96 9.52 -4.71
C MET A 63 18.52 8.24 -4.01
N ALA A 64 17.44 7.63 -4.50
CA ALA A 64 16.86 6.44 -3.89
C ALA A 64 15.99 5.66 -4.88
N VAL A 65 15.86 4.38 -4.62
CA VAL A 65 14.79 3.54 -5.15
C VAL A 65 13.84 3.22 -4.00
N ILE A 66 12.53 3.41 -4.22
CA ILE A 66 11.49 3.05 -3.28
C ILE A 66 10.74 1.84 -3.84
N ALA A 67 11.01 0.68 -3.28
CA ALA A 67 10.28 -0.55 -3.57
C ALA A 67 9.09 -0.69 -2.62
N THR A 68 8.00 -1.29 -3.09
CA THR A 68 6.78 -1.45 -2.31
C THR A 68 6.55 -2.92 -1.95
N ALA A 69 6.35 -3.21 -0.68
CA ALA A 69 5.88 -4.50 -0.19
C ALA A 69 4.39 -4.42 0.11
N GLY A 70 3.57 -4.59 -0.91
CA GLY A 70 2.12 -4.49 -0.83
C GLY A 70 1.58 -3.13 -1.27
N THR A 71 1.32 -2.96 -2.57
CA THR A 71 0.69 -1.75 -3.11
C THR A 71 -0.74 -1.59 -2.63
N THR A 72 -1.22 -0.35 -2.57
CA THR A 72 -2.53 -0.03 -1.98
C THR A 72 -3.69 -0.69 -2.71
N ASP A 73 -3.65 -0.76 -4.03
CA ASP A 73 -4.77 -1.26 -4.82
C ASP A 73 -4.65 -2.75 -5.12
N LEU A 74 -3.53 -3.18 -5.66
CA LEU A 74 -3.33 -4.57 -6.09
C LEU A 74 -2.79 -5.47 -4.97
N GLY A 75 -2.17 -4.89 -3.94
CA GLY A 75 -1.40 -5.66 -2.97
C GLY A 75 -0.12 -6.25 -3.55
N ALA A 76 0.34 -5.72 -4.69
CA ALA A 76 1.53 -6.19 -5.38
C ALA A 76 2.79 -5.97 -4.53
N ILE A 77 3.73 -6.89 -4.64
CA ILE A 77 5.01 -6.83 -3.94
C ILE A 77 6.11 -6.76 -4.99
N ASP A 78 6.91 -5.72 -4.93
CA ASP A 78 8.05 -5.55 -5.82
C ASP A 78 9.12 -6.64 -5.55
N PRO A 79 9.93 -7.02 -6.55
CA PRO A 79 10.96 -8.04 -6.40
C PRO A 79 12.15 -7.51 -5.57
N LEU A 80 11.94 -7.45 -4.24
CA LEU A 80 12.81 -6.77 -3.28
C LEU A 80 14.26 -7.24 -3.33
N ALA A 81 14.49 -8.55 -3.49
CA ALA A 81 15.84 -9.12 -3.54
C ALA A 81 16.64 -8.64 -4.76
N ASP A 82 15.98 -8.59 -5.93
CA ASP A 82 16.63 -8.17 -7.18
C ASP A 82 16.88 -6.66 -7.18
N ILE A 83 15.91 -5.87 -6.70
CA ILE A 83 16.05 -4.42 -6.54
C ILE A 83 17.18 -4.11 -5.54
N ALA A 84 17.24 -4.83 -4.41
CA ALA A 84 18.29 -4.65 -3.42
C ALA A 84 19.68 -4.96 -3.97
N LYS A 85 19.80 -6.00 -4.80
CA LYS A 85 21.07 -6.33 -5.48
C LYS A 85 21.50 -5.18 -6.38
N MET A 86 20.60 -4.68 -7.22
CA MET A 86 20.84 -3.55 -8.15
C MET A 86 21.22 -2.28 -7.39
N CYS A 87 20.47 -1.92 -6.36
CA CYS A 87 20.78 -0.73 -5.55
C CYS A 87 22.16 -0.81 -4.91
N ARG A 88 22.56 -1.99 -4.41
CA ARG A 88 23.89 -2.20 -3.83
C ARG A 88 25.01 -2.09 -4.87
N GLU A 89 24.83 -2.64 -6.06
CA GLU A 89 25.81 -2.57 -7.16
C GLU A 89 26.05 -1.12 -7.59
N HIS A 90 25.02 -0.30 -7.59
CA HIS A 90 25.05 1.11 -7.99
C HIS A 90 25.23 2.09 -6.82
N LYS A 91 25.31 1.60 -5.56
CA LYS A 91 25.39 2.43 -4.33
C LYS A 91 24.21 3.40 -4.19
N ILE A 92 23.04 2.98 -4.57
CA ILE A 92 21.79 3.73 -4.47
C ILE A 92 21.07 3.31 -3.19
N TRP A 93 20.49 4.28 -2.46
CA TRP A 93 19.68 4.03 -1.26
C TRP A 93 18.41 3.25 -1.61
N LEU A 94 18.18 2.14 -0.94
CA LEU A 94 16.94 1.37 -1.05
C LEU A 94 16.04 1.64 0.13
N HIS A 95 14.88 2.25 -0.11
CA HIS A 95 13.78 2.29 0.83
C HIS A 95 12.73 1.25 0.46
N VAL A 96 12.20 0.52 1.45
CA VAL A 96 11.04 -0.35 1.25
C VAL A 96 9.83 0.22 1.98
N ASP A 97 8.82 0.63 1.21
CA ASP A 97 7.49 0.92 1.74
C ASP A 97 6.77 -0.40 2.02
N ALA A 98 6.84 -0.83 3.26
CA ALA A 98 6.18 -2.03 3.77
C ALA A 98 4.98 -1.68 4.69
N ALA A 99 4.39 -0.50 4.48
CA ALA A 99 3.26 -0.03 5.25
C ALA A 99 2.10 -1.03 5.28
N TRP A 100 1.88 -1.74 4.17
CA TRP A 100 0.84 -2.77 4.06
C TRP A 100 1.38 -4.17 4.33
N GLY A 101 2.39 -4.60 3.58
CA GLY A 101 2.90 -5.98 3.61
C GLY A 101 3.90 -6.28 4.74
N GLY A 102 4.33 -5.29 5.50
CA GLY A 102 5.30 -5.51 6.58
C GLY A 102 4.83 -6.48 7.67
N ALA A 103 3.52 -6.62 7.87
CA ALA A 103 2.95 -7.59 8.78
C ALA A 103 3.24 -9.05 8.38
N LEU A 104 3.50 -9.33 7.10
CA LEU A 104 3.88 -10.66 6.61
C LEU A 104 5.13 -11.22 7.31
N LEU A 105 5.96 -10.35 7.92
CA LEU A 105 7.09 -10.79 8.74
C LEU A 105 6.69 -11.74 9.88
N LEU A 106 5.47 -11.60 10.41
CA LEU A 106 4.96 -12.46 11.48
C LEU A 106 4.33 -13.76 10.94
N SER A 107 3.99 -13.83 9.64
CA SER A 107 3.42 -15.02 9.04
C SER A 107 4.50 -16.04 8.71
N GLN A 108 4.44 -17.23 9.31
CA GLN A 108 5.33 -18.33 8.91
C GLN A 108 5.05 -18.81 7.48
N ARG A 109 3.80 -18.67 7.03
CA ARG A 109 3.36 -19.14 5.72
C ARG A 109 3.70 -18.18 4.59
N TYR A 110 3.59 -16.87 4.81
CA TYR A 110 3.64 -15.86 3.75
C TYR A 110 4.84 -14.90 3.85
N ARG A 111 5.68 -14.99 4.91
CA ARG A 111 6.85 -14.10 5.05
C ARG A 111 7.82 -14.15 3.86
N HIS A 112 7.85 -15.29 3.15
CA HIS A 112 8.70 -15.45 1.98
C HIS A 112 8.34 -14.50 0.83
N LEU A 113 7.11 -13.97 0.81
CA LEU A 113 6.68 -13.00 -0.20
C LEU A 113 7.46 -11.68 -0.15
N ILE A 114 8.03 -11.36 1.01
CA ILE A 114 8.84 -10.15 1.22
C ILE A 114 10.33 -10.46 1.43
N ASP A 115 10.78 -11.62 0.93
CA ASP A 115 12.21 -11.96 0.94
C ASP A 115 13.03 -10.87 0.22
N GLY A 116 14.14 -10.48 0.84
CA GLY A 116 14.95 -9.34 0.38
C GLY A 116 14.71 -8.05 1.16
N ILE A 117 13.61 -7.93 1.95
CA ILE A 117 13.32 -6.73 2.74
C ILE A 117 14.46 -6.38 3.71
N GLN A 118 15.14 -7.40 4.25
CA GLN A 118 16.31 -7.23 5.15
C GLN A 118 17.50 -6.56 4.46
N ALA A 119 17.47 -6.43 3.14
CA ALA A 119 18.51 -5.76 2.38
C ALA A 119 18.24 -4.25 2.17
N ALA A 120 17.08 -3.73 2.58
CA ALA A 120 16.75 -2.31 2.50
C ALA A 120 17.60 -1.45 3.44
N ASP A 121 17.92 -0.23 3.06
CA ASP A 121 18.61 0.74 3.93
C ASP A 121 17.61 1.37 4.91
N SER A 122 16.37 1.52 4.49
CA SER A 122 15.27 1.97 5.34
C SER A 122 13.96 1.28 5.00
N ILE A 123 13.07 1.16 6.01
CA ILE A 123 11.78 0.50 5.88
C ILE A 123 10.71 1.33 6.60
N THR A 124 9.55 1.50 5.98
CA THR A 124 8.34 2.00 6.64
C THR A 124 7.38 0.86 6.95
N LEU A 125 6.83 0.82 8.17
CA LEU A 125 5.82 -0.13 8.63
C LEU A 125 4.62 0.62 9.21
N ASP A 126 3.40 0.20 8.87
CA ASP A 126 2.18 0.73 9.48
C ASP A 126 1.50 -0.32 10.35
N PHE A 127 1.67 -0.20 11.66
CA PHE A 127 1.05 -1.11 12.62
C PHE A 127 -0.47 -0.94 12.71
N HIS A 128 -0.99 0.18 12.26
CA HIS A 128 -2.43 0.44 12.18
C HIS A 128 -3.09 -0.09 10.90
N LYS A 129 -2.37 -0.88 10.08
CA LYS A 129 -2.90 -1.62 8.93
C LYS A 129 -2.99 -3.12 9.27
N HIS A 130 -2.22 -3.97 8.64
CA HIS A 130 -2.26 -5.42 8.85
C HIS A 130 -1.74 -5.92 10.22
N PHE A 131 -1.25 -5.03 11.07
CA PHE A 131 -1.02 -5.35 12.48
C PHE A 131 -2.24 -5.05 13.35
N PHE A 132 -3.38 -4.66 12.77
CA PHE A 132 -4.69 -4.49 13.42
C PHE A 132 -4.71 -3.51 14.61
N LEU A 133 -3.72 -2.63 14.72
CA LEU A 133 -3.67 -1.68 15.82
C LEU A 133 -4.46 -0.40 15.52
N PRO A 134 -4.95 0.31 16.55
CA PRO A 134 -5.64 1.58 16.36
C PRO A 134 -4.73 2.65 15.74
N ILE A 135 -5.29 3.47 14.85
CA ILE A 135 -4.65 4.62 14.20
C ILE A 135 -4.25 5.67 15.27
N SER A 136 -3.14 6.34 15.12
CA SER A 136 -2.04 6.08 14.22
C SER A 136 -0.96 5.29 14.96
N CYS A 137 -0.31 4.37 14.28
CA CYS A 137 0.83 3.64 14.83
C CYS A 137 1.67 3.14 13.66
N GLY A 138 2.90 3.55 13.58
CA GLY A 138 3.83 3.14 12.52
C GLY A 138 5.28 3.30 12.96
N ALA A 139 6.18 2.73 12.21
CA ALA A 139 7.62 2.83 12.44
C ALA A 139 8.37 3.12 11.14
N PHE A 140 9.46 3.83 11.30
CA PHE A 140 10.51 3.99 10.31
C PHE A 140 11.77 3.32 10.86
N LEU A 141 12.30 2.38 10.11
CA LEU A 141 13.49 1.62 10.50
C LEU A 141 14.64 2.00 9.58
N LEU A 142 15.83 2.17 10.17
CA LEU A 142 17.09 2.32 9.45
C LEU A 142 17.96 1.10 9.73
N ARG A 143 18.73 0.68 8.71
CA ARG A 143 19.70 -0.40 8.85
C ARG A 143 20.86 0.02 9.75
N ASP A 144 21.38 1.22 9.53
CA ASP A 144 22.47 1.79 10.31
C ASP A 144 21.95 2.91 11.20
N GLN A 145 22.19 2.78 12.51
CA GLN A 145 21.83 3.82 13.48
C GLN A 145 22.53 5.16 13.19
N GLN A 146 23.70 5.13 12.56
CA GLN A 146 24.45 6.35 12.24
C GLN A 146 23.71 7.24 11.22
N ASP A 147 22.81 6.68 10.40
CA ASP A 147 22.03 7.45 9.44
C ASP A 147 21.08 8.44 10.11
N PHE A 148 20.73 8.23 11.40
CA PHE A 148 19.98 9.23 12.18
C PHE A 148 20.76 10.51 12.49
N GLU A 149 22.08 10.52 12.31
CA GLU A 149 22.90 11.72 12.47
C GLU A 149 22.40 12.89 11.60
N SER A 150 21.82 12.57 10.44
CA SER A 150 21.29 13.58 9.51
C SER A 150 20.15 14.42 10.10
N ILE A 151 19.42 13.91 11.09
CA ILE A 151 18.31 14.59 11.77
C ILE A 151 18.60 14.87 13.25
N ARG A 152 19.75 14.42 13.76
CA ARG A 152 20.14 14.65 15.15
C ARG A 152 20.37 16.13 15.43
N HIS A 153 19.83 16.59 16.51
CA HIS A 153 20.08 17.92 17.04
C HIS A 153 20.14 17.88 18.57
N HIS A 154 21.17 18.45 19.16
CA HIS A 154 21.33 18.54 20.61
C HIS A 154 20.76 19.85 21.13
N SER A 155 20.10 19.76 22.28
CA SER A 155 19.62 20.91 23.03
C SER A 155 19.83 20.63 24.52
N GLU A 156 20.52 21.55 25.23
CA GLU A 156 20.88 21.38 26.63
C GLU A 156 19.72 21.07 27.56
N TYR A 157 18.51 21.55 27.23
CA TYR A 157 17.32 21.33 28.05
C TYR A 157 16.51 20.07 27.69
N LEU A 158 16.80 19.41 26.57
CA LEU A 158 15.97 18.31 26.06
C LEU A 158 16.74 17.01 25.86
N ASN A 159 17.90 17.07 25.26
CA ASN A 159 18.75 15.92 24.93
C ASN A 159 20.24 16.37 24.92
N SER A 160 20.80 16.58 26.10
CA SER A 160 22.17 17.03 26.21
C SER A 160 23.17 16.00 25.66
N SER A 161 24.35 16.49 25.27
CA SER A 161 25.43 15.59 24.83
C SER A 161 25.94 14.71 25.98
N ASP A 162 25.71 15.09 27.24
CA ASP A 162 26.11 14.31 28.41
C ASP A 162 25.17 13.13 28.65
N ASP A 163 23.86 13.28 28.39
CA ASP A 163 22.89 12.17 28.41
C ASP A 163 23.35 11.06 27.47
N GLU A 164 23.85 11.40 26.29
CA GLU A 164 24.33 10.43 25.32
C GLU A 164 25.57 9.68 25.79
N LYS A 165 26.52 10.37 26.45
CA LYS A 165 27.69 9.74 27.06
C LYS A 165 27.31 8.76 28.18
N ASP A 166 26.24 9.08 28.89
CA ASP A 166 25.71 8.26 29.98
C ASP A 166 24.73 7.17 29.48
N ASN A 167 24.59 7.02 28.17
CA ASN A 167 23.62 6.08 27.50
C ASN A 167 22.18 6.27 27.95
N ILE A 168 21.76 7.48 28.26
CA ILE A 168 20.35 7.82 28.54
C ILE A 168 19.61 7.94 27.19
N PRO A 169 18.60 7.11 26.91
CA PRO A 169 17.91 7.12 25.64
C PRO A 169 17.02 8.36 25.49
N ASN A 170 17.37 9.22 24.54
CA ASN A 170 16.56 10.38 24.14
C ASN A 170 15.85 10.13 22.81
N LEU A 171 14.56 9.80 22.85
CA LEU A 171 13.79 9.41 21.65
C LEU A 171 13.66 10.55 20.62
N VAL A 172 13.80 11.80 21.06
CA VAL A 172 13.80 12.97 20.17
C VAL A 172 14.95 12.95 19.16
N THR A 173 16.06 12.28 19.49
CA THR A 173 17.21 12.08 18.59
C THR A 173 16.84 11.28 17.34
N TYR A 174 15.83 10.41 17.44
CA TYR A 174 15.39 9.49 16.38
C TYR A 174 14.06 9.92 15.73
N SER A 175 13.64 11.16 15.93
CA SER A 175 12.34 11.64 15.45
C SER A 175 12.39 13.12 15.09
N LEU A 176 11.63 13.51 14.04
CA LEU A 176 11.42 14.93 13.72
C LEU A 176 10.55 15.65 14.77
N GLN A 177 9.68 14.92 15.46
CA GLN A 177 8.80 15.45 16.48
C GLN A 177 9.48 15.31 17.85
N THR A 178 9.55 16.40 18.60
CA THR A 178 10.05 16.40 19.99
C THR A 178 9.10 15.76 20.96
N THR A 179 7.79 15.91 20.74
CA THR A 179 6.74 15.31 21.57
C THR A 179 5.89 14.36 20.74
N ARG A 180 5.81 13.11 21.18
CA ARG A 180 5.04 12.06 20.50
C ARG A 180 4.17 11.30 21.49
N ARG A 181 3.01 10.80 21.01
CA ARG A 181 2.22 9.80 21.73
C ARG A 181 3.04 8.52 21.88
N PHE A 182 2.84 7.82 23.00
CA PHE A 182 3.47 6.51 23.23
C PHE A 182 2.76 5.39 22.47
N ASP A 183 2.71 5.53 21.14
CA ASP A 183 2.03 4.57 20.25
C ASP A 183 2.74 3.21 20.21
N ALA A 184 4.03 3.13 20.52
CA ALA A 184 4.78 1.89 20.66
C ALA A 184 4.19 0.95 21.72
N LEU A 185 3.51 1.49 22.75
CA LEU A 185 2.83 0.69 23.77
C LEU A 185 1.75 -0.21 23.15
N LYS A 186 1.03 0.26 22.12
CA LYS A 186 0.03 -0.53 21.43
C LYS A 186 0.63 -1.79 20.82
N LEU A 187 1.76 -1.65 20.13
CA LEU A 187 2.47 -2.78 19.51
C LEU A 187 3.01 -3.73 20.57
N TRP A 188 3.65 -3.17 21.59
CA TRP A 188 4.20 -3.98 22.68
C TRP A 188 3.12 -4.82 23.37
N MET A 189 2.00 -4.20 23.78
CA MET A 189 0.89 -4.90 24.43
C MET A 189 0.27 -5.99 23.53
N ALA A 190 0.13 -5.72 22.23
CA ALA A 190 -0.44 -6.70 21.30
C ALA A 190 0.50 -7.91 21.12
N LEU A 191 1.80 -7.68 20.99
CA LEU A 191 2.78 -8.76 20.86
C LEU A 191 2.97 -9.53 22.19
N ASP A 192 2.91 -8.85 23.33
CA ASP A 192 2.99 -9.48 24.65
C ASP A 192 1.78 -10.37 24.92
N LEU A 193 0.58 -9.92 24.52
CA LEU A 193 -0.67 -10.65 24.74
C LEU A 193 -0.82 -11.85 23.80
N LEU A 194 -0.54 -11.69 22.51
CA LEU A 194 -0.83 -12.70 21.48
C LEU A 194 0.40 -13.56 21.14
N GLY A 195 1.61 -13.02 21.30
CA GLY A 195 2.79 -13.63 20.72
C GLY A 195 2.84 -13.51 19.20
N THR A 196 3.98 -13.85 18.61
CA THR A 196 4.20 -13.73 17.16
C THR A 196 3.43 -14.74 16.33
N ASP A 197 3.24 -15.95 16.84
CA ASP A 197 2.61 -17.05 16.10
C ASP A 197 1.10 -16.85 15.96
N ASP A 198 0.40 -16.51 17.05
CA ASP A 198 -1.03 -16.21 17.00
C ASP A 198 -1.29 -14.95 16.18
N TYR A 199 -0.41 -13.95 16.28
CA TYR A 199 -0.49 -12.75 15.45
C TYR A 199 -0.34 -13.08 13.96
N GLY A 200 0.62 -13.94 13.62
CA GLY A 200 0.81 -14.44 12.27
C GLY A 200 -0.40 -15.20 11.74
N ALA A 201 -1.06 -16.00 12.59
CA ALA A 201 -2.27 -16.72 12.23
C ALA A 201 -3.45 -15.78 11.90
N LEU A 202 -3.59 -14.64 12.60
CA LEU A 202 -4.59 -13.61 12.26
C LEU A 202 -4.33 -12.99 10.86
N ILE A 203 -3.07 -12.73 10.54
CA ILE A 203 -2.67 -12.24 9.22
C ILE A 203 -2.99 -13.29 8.14
N ASP A 204 -2.63 -14.56 8.39
CA ASP A 204 -2.91 -15.66 7.48
C ASP A 204 -4.42 -15.81 7.21
N ASN A 205 -5.26 -15.57 8.22
CA ASN A 205 -6.70 -15.56 8.05
C ASN A 205 -7.17 -14.49 7.07
N CYS A 206 -6.66 -13.26 7.17
CA CYS A 206 -7.00 -12.20 6.22
C CYS A 206 -6.63 -12.58 4.78
N LEU A 207 -5.43 -13.13 4.56
CA LEU A 207 -4.98 -13.55 3.24
C LEU A 207 -5.81 -14.72 2.69
N ARG A 208 -6.18 -15.66 3.56
CA ARG A 208 -7.07 -16.77 3.19
C ARG A 208 -8.45 -16.27 2.77
N THR A 209 -9.05 -15.38 3.57
CA THR A 209 -10.36 -14.79 3.26
C THR A 209 -10.32 -13.97 1.97
N ALA A 210 -9.22 -13.27 1.68
CA ALA A 210 -9.06 -12.56 0.41
C ALA A 210 -9.06 -13.52 -0.80
N ARG A 211 -8.41 -14.68 -0.71
CA ARG A 211 -8.45 -15.69 -1.76
C ARG A 211 -9.85 -16.27 -1.94
N GLN A 212 -10.55 -16.59 -0.84
CA GLN A 212 -11.93 -17.03 -0.91
C GLN A 212 -12.85 -15.97 -1.52
N ALA A 213 -12.62 -14.68 -1.21
CA ALA A 213 -13.35 -13.59 -1.83
C ALA A 213 -13.08 -13.50 -3.35
N ALA A 214 -11.84 -13.72 -3.78
CA ALA A 214 -11.49 -13.77 -5.19
C ALA A 214 -12.17 -14.94 -5.91
N GLU A 215 -12.20 -16.12 -5.30
CA GLU A 215 -12.90 -17.29 -5.81
C GLU A 215 -14.42 -17.01 -5.97
N LEU A 216 -15.06 -16.41 -4.97
CA LEU A 216 -16.47 -16.03 -5.03
C LEU A 216 -16.75 -15.01 -6.14
N VAL A 217 -15.86 -14.07 -6.37
CA VAL A 217 -15.98 -13.08 -7.45
C VAL A 217 -15.80 -13.76 -8.81
N GLU A 218 -14.81 -14.65 -8.97
CA GLU A 218 -14.47 -15.34 -10.21
C GLU A 218 -15.58 -16.34 -10.64
N ASP A 219 -16.18 -17.02 -9.66
CA ASP A 219 -17.29 -17.95 -9.88
C ASP A 219 -18.62 -17.24 -10.21
N HIS A 220 -18.74 -15.93 -9.91
CA HIS A 220 -19.96 -15.18 -10.15
C HIS A 220 -20.02 -14.66 -11.59
N ALA A 221 -21.15 -14.96 -12.27
CA ALA A 221 -21.34 -14.68 -13.70
C ALA A 221 -21.22 -13.20 -14.11
N ASP A 222 -21.50 -12.29 -13.18
CA ASP A 222 -21.65 -10.85 -13.43
C ASP A 222 -20.51 -10.01 -12.83
N PHE A 223 -19.46 -10.64 -12.34
CA PHE A 223 -18.26 -9.94 -11.88
C PHE A 223 -17.03 -10.37 -12.66
N VAL A 224 -16.06 -9.49 -12.73
CA VAL A 224 -14.74 -9.74 -13.30
C VAL A 224 -13.69 -9.47 -12.24
N LEU A 225 -12.95 -10.50 -11.89
CA LEU A 225 -11.76 -10.37 -11.05
C LEU A 225 -10.63 -9.75 -11.86
N VAL A 226 -9.98 -8.71 -11.33
CA VAL A 226 -8.89 -8.02 -12.04
C VAL A 226 -7.61 -8.85 -12.00
N HIS A 227 -7.26 -9.38 -10.82
CA HIS A 227 -6.13 -10.29 -10.64
C HIS A 227 -6.30 -11.10 -9.34
N GLN A 228 -5.58 -12.21 -9.25
CA GLN A 228 -5.53 -13.00 -8.01
C GLN A 228 -4.82 -12.22 -6.88
N PRO A 229 -5.40 -12.18 -5.66
CA PRO A 229 -4.83 -11.41 -4.57
C PRO A 229 -3.50 -11.99 -4.09
N ILE A 230 -2.48 -11.14 -4.01
CA ILE A 230 -1.16 -11.47 -3.48
C ILE A 230 -1.21 -11.42 -1.95
N ILE A 231 -1.80 -10.36 -1.42
CA ILE A 231 -2.09 -10.19 0.01
C ILE A 231 -3.61 -10.09 0.22
N SER A 232 -4.11 -9.15 1.00
CA SER A 232 -5.51 -9.06 1.40
C SER A 232 -6.34 -8.02 0.64
N SER A 233 -5.90 -7.63 -0.56
CA SER A 233 -6.62 -6.73 -1.47
C SER A 233 -7.22 -7.53 -2.62
N VAL A 234 -8.53 -7.41 -2.85
CA VAL A 234 -9.25 -8.07 -3.96
C VAL A 234 -9.88 -7.00 -4.81
N LEU A 235 -9.44 -6.91 -6.06
CA LEU A 235 -9.87 -5.89 -7.01
C LEU A 235 -10.73 -6.54 -8.10
N PHE A 236 -11.93 -6.01 -8.31
CA PHE A 236 -12.91 -6.57 -9.23
C PHE A 236 -13.89 -5.50 -9.69
N TYR A 237 -14.73 -5.79 -10.67
CA TYR A 237 -15.83 -4.93 -11.09
C TYR A 237 -17.05 -5.72 -11.54
N PHE A 238 -18.22 -5.13 -11.36
CA PHE A 238 -19.48 -5.67 -11.83
C PHE A 238 -19.62 -5.44 -13.34
N LYS A 239 -19.82 -6.50 -14.09
CA LYS A 239 -19.99 -6.52 -15.55
C LYS A 239 -20.97 -7.62 -15.96
N PRO A 240 -22.28 -7.36 -16.00
CA PRO A 240 -23.26 -8.35 -16.39
C PRO A 240 -23.05 -8.85 -17.83
N LYS A 241 -23.26 -10.15 -18.05
CA LYS A 241 -22.94 -10.84 -19.31
C LYS A 241 -23.67 -10.29 -20.54
N ASP A 242 -24.91 -9.87 -20.39
CA ASP A 242 -25.79 -9.54 -21.52
C ASP A 242 -25.98 -8.03 -21.70
N THR A 243 -25.05 -7.20 -21.20
CA THR A 243 -25.12 -5.75 -21.32
C THR A 243 -24.06 -5.19 -22.25
N ALA A 244 -24.47 -4.37 -23.22
CA ALA A 244 -23.59 -3.65 -24.14
C ALA A 244 -23.19 -2.28 -23.57
N LEU A 245 -22.65 -2.25 -22.33
CA LEU A 245 -22.20 -1.03 -21.68
C LEU A 245 -20.77 -0.67 -22.12
N SER A 246 -20.53 0.62 -22.38
CA SER A 246 -19.18 1.14 -22.55
C SER A 246 -18.41 1.13 -21.23
N ASP A 247 -17.06 1.21 -21.28
CA ASP A 247 -16.22 1.25 -20.08
C ASP A 247 -16.56 2.41 -19.15
N GLN A 248 -16.98 3.56 -19.72
CA GLN A 248 -17.44 4.70 -18.95
C GLN A 248 -18.75 4.41 -18.22
N GLN A 249 -19.70 3.73 -18.88
CA GLN A 249 -20.96 3.33 -18.25
C GLN A 249 -20.75 2.27 -17.18
N LEU A 250 -19.87 1.29 -17.43
CA LEU A 250 -19.47 0.30 -16.42
C LEU A 250 -18.83 0.96 -15.19
N SER A 251 -17.94 1.90 -15.42
CA SER A 251 -17.29 2.66 -14.33
C SER A 251 -18.31 3.46 -13.52
N GLN A 252 -19.27 4.09 -14.18
CA GLN A 252 -20.35 4.80 -13.49
C GLN A 252 -21.27 3.85 -12.70
N LEU A 253 -21.60 2.71 -13.26
CA LEU A 253 -22.42 1.68 -12.60
C LEU A 253 -21.72 1.16 -11.34
N ASN A 254 -20.45 0.81 -11.41
CA ASN A 254 -19.68 0.34 -10.25
C ASN A 254 -19.56 1.40 -9.14
N ARG A 255 -19.40 2.67 -9.51
CA ARG A 255 -19.45 3.78 -8.55
C ARG A 255 -20.81 3.87 -7.86
N GLN A 256 -21.89 3.74 -8.60
CA GLN A 256 -23.25 3.81 -8.05
C GLN A 256 -23.55 2.62 -7.14
N ILE A 257 -23.10 1.41 -7.48
CA ILE A 257 -23.22 0.23 -6.61
C ILE A 257 -22.54 0.50 -5.25
N ALA A 258 -21.29 0.96 -5.24
CA ALA A 258 -20.58 1.28 -4.00
C ALA A 258 -21.32 2.35 -3.17
N GLN A 259 -21.86 3.39 -3.83
CA GLN A 259 -22.63 4.44 -3.17
C GLN A 259 -23.94 3.91 -2.58
N ASP A 260 -24.66 3.05 -3.30
CA ASP A 260 -25.92 2.47 -2.83
C ASP A 260 -25.71 1.61 -1.58
N LEU A 261 -24.67 0.78 -1.56
CA LEU A 261 -24.35 -0.02 -0.39
C LEU A 261 -24.03 0.85 0.82
N LEU A 262 -23.28 1.92 0.61
CA LEU A 262 -22.91 2.86 1.68
C LEU A 262 -24.14 3.62 2.21
N ILE A 263 -24.96 4.21 1.33
CA ILE A 263 -26.14 5.02 1.71
C ILE A 263 -27.18 4.17 2.45
N ASN A 264 -27.34 2.92 2.03
CA ASN A 264 -28.28 1.99 2.67
C ASN A 264 -27.71 1.28 3.90
N ASN A 265 -26.52 1.66 4.36
CA ASN A 265 -25.82 1.07 5.52
C ASN A 265 -25.62 -0.45 5.40
N ILE A 266 -25.40 -0.95 4.19
CA ILE A 266 -25.16 -2.38 3.92
C ILE A 266 -23.68 -2.69 4.07
N ALA A 267 -22.82 -1.98 3.33
CA ALA A 267 -21.38 -2.14 3.36
C ALA A 267 -20.68 -0.86 2.87
N ASN A 268 -19.42 -0.69 3.30
CA ASN A 268 -18.51 0.30 2.72
C ASN A 268 -17.50 -0.42 1.84
N VAL A 269 -17.75 -0.43 0.53
CA VAL A 269 -16.87 -1.02 -0.48
C VAL A 269 -16.05 0.09 -1.10
N ALA A 270 -14.72 -0.02 -1.02
CA ALA A 270 -13.82 0.95 -1.62
C ALA A 270 -13.88 0.88 -3.16
N THR A 271 -13.57 2.01 -3.80
CA THR A 271 -13.43 2.07 -5.26
C THR A 271 -12.05 2.62 -5.62
N THR A 272 -11.49 2.13 -6.73
CA THR A 272 -10.24 2.65 -7.31
C THR A 272 -10.31 2.59 -8.83
N GLN A 273 -9.52 3.46 -9.48
CA GLN A 273 -9.33 3.40 -10.92
C GLN A 273 -8.18 2.46 -11.23
N TYR A 274 -8.45 1.43 -12.03
CA TYR A 274 -7.41 0.55 -12.55
C TYR A 274 -7.59 0.41 -14.07
N GLU A 275 -6.56 0.73 -14.82
CA GLU A 275 -6.62 0.84 -16.28
C GLU A 275 -7.80 1.72 -16.73
N GLN A 276 -8.74 1.15 -17.50
CA GLN A 276 -9.90 1.86 -18.04
C GLN A 276 -11.16 1.74 -17.17
N HIS A 277 -11.11 0.94 -16.09
CA HIS A 277 -12.26 0.62 -15.27
C HIS A 277 -12.19 1.22 -13.87
N LEU A 278 -13.31 1.75 -13.39
CA LEU A 278 -13.48 1.97 -11.96
C LEU A 278 -13.88 0.63 -11.32
N CYS A 279 -12.98 0.13 -10.50
CA CYS A 279 -13.12 -1.14 -9.82
C CYS A 279 -13.65 -0.97 -8.40
N LEU A 280 -14.34 -2.00 -7.93
CA LEU A 280 -14.68 -2.23 -6.53
C LEU A 280 -13.51 -2.96 -5.85
N LYS A 281 -13.31 -2.71 -4.57
CA LYS A 281 -12.18 -3.29 -3.84
C LYS A 281 -12.58 -3.75 -2.45
N PHE A 282 -12.32 -5.02 -2.17
CA PHE A 282 -12.26 -5.50 -0.81
C PHE A 282 -10.85 -5.34 -0.24
N THR A 283 -10.77 -4.84 0.97
CA THR A 283 -9.55 -4.73 1.74
C THR A 283 -9.78 -5.47 3.05
N ILE A 284 -9.30 -6.72 3.11
CA ILE A 284 -9.57 -7.61 4.24
C ILE A 284 -8.59 -7.31 5.36
N LEU A 285 -9.05 -6.54 6.34
CA LEU A 285 -8.28 -6.13 7.54
C LEU A 285 -8.87 -6.65 8.85
N ASN A 286 -10.05 -7.27 8.82
CA ASN A 286 -10.62 -7.90 9.99
C ASN A 286 -10.37 -9.42 9.90
N PRO A 287 -9.54 -9.99 10.79
CA PRO A 287 -9.21 -11.42 10.75
C PRO A 287 -10.41 -12.34 11.05
N ASN A 288 -11.51 -11.78 11.56
CA ASN A 288 -12.75 -12.53 11.82
C ASN A 288 -13.71 -12.53 10.62
N THR A 289 -13.41 -11.79 9.54
CA THR A 289 -14.22 -11.81 8.33
C THR A 289 -14.23 -13.22 7.72
N GLN A 290 -15.42 -13.69 7.36
CA GLN A 290 -15.63 -15.02 6.79
C GLN A 290 -16.12 -14.92 5.33
N ALA A 291 -15.98 -16.00 4.58
CA ALA A 291 -16.45 -16.07 3.18
C ALA A 291 -17.96 -15.79 3.04
N CYS A 292 -18.79 -16.18 4.03
CA CYS A 292 -20.23 -15.89 4.01
C CYS A 292 -20.52 -14.38 4.13
N ASP A 293 -19.72 -13.61 4.86
CA ASP A 293 -19.88 -12.16 4.95
C ASP A 293 -19.62 -11.52 3.58
N ILE A 294 -18.55 -11.96 2.90
CA ILE A 294 -18.19 -11.51 1.55
C ILE A 294 -19.27 -11.89 0.55
N ASN A 295 -19.78 -13.13 0.59
CA ASN A 295 -20.85 -13.59 -0.31
C ASN A 295 -22.10 -12.72 -0.15
N THR A 296 -22.49 -12.40 1.08
CA THR A 296 -23.62 -11.50 1.35
C THR A 296 -23.42 -10.12 0.70
N ILE A 297 -22.21 -9.57 0.77
CA ILE A 297 -21.91 -8.27 0.15
C ILE A 297 -21.97 -8.38 -1.39
N ILE A 298 -21.45 -9.47 -1.98
CA ILE A 298 -21.52 -9.72 -3.44
C ILE A 298 -22.98 -9.82 -3.91
N GLU A 299 -23.85 -10.52 -3.17
CA GLU A 299 -25.27 -10.60 -3.46
C GLU A 299 -25.94 -9.21 -3.44
N GLN A 300 -25.63 -8.40 -2.44
CA GLN A 300 -26.16 -7.03 -2.35
C GLN A 300 -25.64 -6.12 -3.47
N MET A 301 -24.37 -6.26 -3.87
CA MET A 301 -23.82 -5.56 -5.04
C MET A 301 -24.55 -5.98 -6.33
N THR A 302 -24.84 -7.27 -6.48
CA THR A 302 -25.57 -7.81 -7.63
C THR A 302 -26.97 -7.20 -7.71
N ILE A 303 -27.71 -7.18 -6.59
CA ILE A 303 -29.04 -6.57 -6.51
C ILE A 303 -28.98 -5.07 -6.87
N ALA A 304 -28.03 -4.34 -6.28
CA ALA A 304 -27.86 -2.91 -6.55
C ALA A 304 -27.51 -2.66 -8.04
N GLY A 305 -26.66 -3.49 -8.62
CA GLY A 305 -26.25 -3.39 -10.02
C GLY A 305 -27.43 -3.58 -10.98
N PHE A 306 -28.21 -4.64 -10.81
CA PHE A 306 -29.39 -4.87 -11.67
C PHE A 306 -30.48 -3.83 -11.46
N ASN A 307 -30.73 -3.35 -10.24
CA ASN A 307 -31.67 -2.26 -10.00
C ASN A 307 -31.26 -0.97 -10.73
N ARG A 308 -29.96 -0.68 -10.82
CA ARG A 308 -29.47 0.45 -11.60
C ARG A 308 -29.64 0.26 -13.09
N LEU A 309 -29.38 -0.94 -13.60
CA LEU A 309 -29.54 -1.25 -15.03
C LEU A 309 -30.98 -1.08 -15.51
N GLN A 310 -31.98 -1.52 -14.74
CA GLN A 310 -33.41 -1.33 -15.08
C GLN A 310 -33.75 0.17 -15.24
N ASN A 311 -33.08 1.04 -14.50
CA ASN A 311 -33.26 2.50 -14.63
C ASN A 311 -32.51 3.10 -15.82
N TYR A 312 -31.44 2.42 -16.33
CA TYR A 312 -30.72 2.85 -17.54
C TYR A 312 -31.48 2.56 -18.83
N GLU A 313 -32.21 1.44 -18.90
CA GLU A 313 -33.00 1.07 -20.08
C GLU A 313 -34.21 1.99 -20.32
N GLY A 314 -34.61 2.78 -19.32
CA GLY A 314 -35.73 3.72 -19.38
C GLY A 314 -35.40 5.17 -19.73
N GLN A 315 -34.14 5.57 -19.86
CA GLN A 315 -33.74 6.94 -20.19
C GLN A 315 -32.62 6.98 -21.25
N PRO A 316 -32.77 7.73 -22.36
CA PRO A 316 -31.68 8.00 -23.26
C PRO A 316 -30.60 8.80 -22.52
N TYR A 317 -29.33 8.38 -22.66
CA TYR A 317 -28.15 9.02 -22.05
C TYR A 317 -28.04 10.50 -22.44
N ASP A 318 -28.19 11.40 -21.50
CA ASP A 318 -27.98 12.84 -21.66
C ASP A 318 -26.54 13.20 -21.24
N ALA A 319 -25.65 13.30 -22.23
CA ALA A 319 -24.24 13.65 -22.06
C ALA A 319 -24.00 15.06 -21.49
N THR A 320 -25.04 15.90 -21.35
CA THR A 320 -24.90 17.31 -20.97
C THR A 320 -24.98 17.57 -19.46
N LYS A 321 -25.29 16.55 -18.63
CA LYS A 321 -25.53 16.73 -17.18
C LYS A 321 -24.28 16.58 -16.29
N ASN A 322 -23.10 16.29 -16.87
CA ASN A 322 -21.86 16.09 -16.10
C ASN A 322 -20.63 16.80 -16.74
N ALA A 323 -20.81 18.00 -17.28
CA ALA A 323 -19.72 18.87 -17.70
C ALA A 323 -19.37 19.86 -16.58
#